data_0329f2e6d3fedea2f69046f1dd099d62
#
_entry.id   0329f2e6d3fedea2f69046f1dd099d62
#
_cell.length_a   1.000
_cell.length_b   1.000
_cell.length_c   1.000
_cell.angle_alpha   90.00
_cell.angle_beta   90.00
_cell.angle_gamma   90.00
#
_symmetry.space_group_name_H-M   'P 1'
#
loop_
_entity.id
_entity.type
_entity.pdbx_description
1 polymer ?
#
loop_
_entity_poly.entity_id
_entity_poly.type
_entity_poly.pdbx_seq_one_letter_code
_entity_poly.pdbx_strand_id
1 'polypeptide(L)'
;MEQEKKQPDVRLIGLDLDGTTLTSDKVLTPHTKEVLEKCLAEGIQVLPATGRVKSGIPEYLTQIEGMRYVILSNGASVLDLKEDKVLYQNCIPWERALELFDVLETYDTFYDIYALGAGWCEVRFYDNVENYGIEKHIEKLVRTSRNRIDDLREWMKENKAPVEKINMFFAKEEDRQRAFRELGKIEDLAVTCSLGNNLEINGATCNKGDAMLNLGKILDIPIESIMACGDGNNDFEMVKMAGVGVAMKNGEESLKEVADFVTKTNDEEGVAYAIEHFCNV
;
A
#
# COMPACT_ATOMS: atom_id res chain seq x y z
N MET A 1 21.60 -33.96 -13.72
CA MET A 1 21.74 -33.69 -12.28
C MET A 1 20.96 -32.40 -12.08
N GLU A 2 19.70 -32.50 -11.67
CA GLU A 2 18.95 -31.34 -11.15
C GLU A 2 19.68 -30.93 -9.88
N GLN A 3 20.20 -29.70 -9.87
CA GLN A 3 20.64 -29.09 -8.63
C GLN A 3 19.37 -28.94 -7.78
N GLU A 4 19.30 -29.63 -6.64
CA GLU A 4 18.30 -29.30 -5.60
C GLU A 4 18.40 -27.81 -5.37
N LYS A 5 17.38 -27.06 -5.80
CA LYS A 5 17.26 -25.63 -5.47
C LYS A 5 17.19 -25.57 -3.94
N LYS A 6 18.24 -25.08 -3.32
CA LYS A 6 18.27 -24.85 -1.88
C LYS A 6 17.08 -23.96 -1.54
N GLN A 7 16.28 -24.38 -0.57
CA GLN A 7 15.15 -23.59 -0.09
C GLN A 7 15.65 -22.19 0.31
N PRO A 8 14.97 -21.10 -0.08
CA PRO A 8 15.42 -19.76 0.25
C PRO A 8 15.44 -19.54 1.77
N ASP A 9 16.45 -18.85 2.28
CA ASP A 9 16.55 -18.43 3.69
C ASP A 9 15.72 -17.16 3.89
N VAL A 10 14.40 -17.29 4.00
CA VAL A 10 13.49 -16.16 4.14
C VAL A 10 13.59 -15.57 5.55
N ARG A 11 13.87 -14.26 5.64
CA ARG A 11 14.04 -13.51 6.90
C ARG A 11 13.11 -12.31 7.02
N LEU A 12 12.52 -11.86 5.89
CA LEU A 12 11.56 -10.76 5.85
C LEU A 12 10.46 -11.11 4.85
N ILE A 13 9.20 -10.92 5.24
CA ILE A 13 8.02 -11.18 4.41
C ILE A 13 7.16 -9.92 4.34
N GLY A 14 7.07 -9.31 3.14
CA GLY A 14 6.16 -8.21 2.85
C GLY A 14 4.85 -8.72 2.27
N LEU A 15 3.73 -8.33 2.87
CA LEU A 15 2.40 -8.84 2.52
C LEU A 15 1.47 -7.68 2.18
N ASP A 16 0.94 -7.64 0.95
CA ASP A 16 -0.23 -6.80 0.71
C ASP A 16 -1.43 -7.27 1.56
N LEU A 17 -2.40 -6.40 1.78
CA LEU A 17 -3.57 -6.69 2.61
C LEU A 17 -4.80 -7.07 1.79
N ASP A 18 -5.25 -6.16 0.94
CA ASP A 18 -6.56 -6.22 0.31
C ASP A 18 -6.52 -7.05 -0.99
N GLY A 19 -7.02 -8.28 -0.96
CA GLY A 19 -6.92 -9.23 -2.08
C GLY A 19 -5.73 -10.19 -1.96
N THR A 20 -4.91 -10.03 -0.91
CA THR A 20 -3.74 -10.87 -0.63
C THR A 20 -3.86 -11.55 0.72
N THR A 21 -3.61 -10.83 1.82
CA THR A 21 -3.62 -11.41 3.18
C THR A 21 -5.02 -11.54 3.75
N LEU A 22 -5.90 -10.60 3.39
CA LEU A 22 -7.29 -10.59 3.82
C LEU A 22 -8.18 -11.24 2.77
N THR A 23 -9.18 -12.00 3.23
CA THR A 23 -10.23 -12.54 2.37
C THR A 23 -11.02 -11.44 1.67
N SER A 24 -11.87 -11.81 0.71
CA SER A 24 -12.80 -10.87 0.04
C SER A 24 -13.71 -10.15 1.05
N ASP A 25 -14.02 -10.79 2.18
CA ASP A 25 -14.78 -10.21 3.30
C ASP A 25 -13.92 -9.36 4.26
N LYS A 26 -12.65 -9.11 3.92
CA LYS A 26 -11.67 -8.33 4.72
C LYS A 26 -11.37 -8.94 6.09
N VAL A 27 -11.32 -10.26 6.15
CA VAL A 27 -11.02 -11.04 7.37
C VAL A 27 -9.66 -11.70 7.24
N LEU A 28 -8.87 -11.67 8.32
CA LEU A 28 -7.70 -12.53 8.48
C LEU A 28 -8.16 -13.89 9.00
N THR A 29 -7.93 -14.96 8.23
CA THR A 29 -8.33 -16.31 8.66
C THR A 29 -7.51 -16.80 9.84
N PRO A 30 -8.06 -17.68 10.69
CA PRO A 30 -7.32 -18.25 11.83
C PRO A 30 -6.03 -18.97 11.40
N HIS A 31 -6.06 -19.70 10.30
CA HIS A 31 -4.88 -20.43 9.81
C HIS A 31 -3.81 -19.46 9.29
N THR A 32 -4.17 -18.47 8.46
CA THR A 32 -3.20 -17.46 8.02
C THR A 32 -2.58 -16.75 9.22
N LYS A 33 -3.39 -16.37 10.23
CA LYS A 33 -2.89 -15.76 11.47
C LYS A 33 -1.87 -16.66 12.17
N GLU A 34 -2.17 -17.95 12.35
CA GLU A 34 -1.27 -18.93 12.99
C GLU A 34 0.08 -19.03 12.26
N VAL A 35 0.05 -19.06 10.93
CA VAL A 35 1.27 -19.11 10.10
C VAL A 35 2.11 -17.84 10.28
N LEU A 36 1.49 -16.65 10.31
CA LEU A 36 2.20 -15.40 10.56
C LEU A 36 2.83 -15.38 11.96
N GLU A 37 2.11 -15.84 12.99
CA GLU A 37 2.59 -15.94 14.38
C GLU A 37 3.78 -16.89 14.49
N LYS A 38 3.78 -18.03 13.77
CA LYS A 38 4.92 -18.96 13.70
C LYS A 38 6.15 -18.31 13.07
N CYS A 39 5.98 -17.61 11.94
CA CYS A 39 7.07 -16.86 11.32
C CYS A 39 7.73 -15.88 12.28
N LEU A 40 6.91 -15.09 12.98
CA LEU A 40 7.38 -14.09 13.92
C LEU A 40 8.09 -14.72 15.13
N ALA A 41 7.61 -15.87 15.63
CA ALA A 41 8.24 -16.64 16.69
C ALA A 41 9.61 -17.21 16.31
N GLU A 42 9.78 -17.61 15.04
CA GLU A 42 11.06 -18.07 14.47
C GLU A 42 12.01 -16.91 14.10
N GLY A 43 11.61 -15.66 14.34
CA GLY A 43 12.43 -14.46 14.09
C GLY A 43 12.33 -13.92 12.66
N ILE A 44 11.49 -14.49 11.80
CA ILE A 44 11.19 -13.95 10.47
C ILE A 44 10.36 -12.67 10.65
N GLN A 45 10.82 -11.58 10.07
CA GLN A 45 10.05 -10.33 10.11
C GLN A 45 8.89 -10.41 9.12
N VAL A 46 7.66 -10.26 9.62
CA VAL A 46 6.46 -10.17 8.78
C VAL A 46 5.89 -8.77 8.89
N LEU A 47 5.54 -8.18 7.75
CA LEU A 47 4.97 -6.83 7.73
C LEU A 47 3.89 -6.66 6.68
N PRO A 48 2.81 -5.97 7.00
CA PRO A 48 1.85 -5.47 6.02
C PRO A 48 2.49 -4.40 5.12
N ALA A 49 2.19 -4.46 3.80
CA ALA A 49 2.58 -3.46 2.82
C ALA A 49 1.32 -2.98 2.09
N THR A 50 0.80 -1.80 2.44
CA THR A 50 -0.54 -1.39 2.05
C THR A 50 -0.62 0.03 1.49
N GLY A 51 -1.65 0.28 0.66
CA GLY A 51 -2.02 1.64 0.24
C GLY A 51 -2.75 2.45 1.33
N ARG A 52 -3.02 1.84 2.50
CA ARG A 52 -3.69 2.50 3.62
C ARG A 52 -2.72 3.38 4.41
N VAL A 53 -3.27 4.38 5.13
CA VAL A 53 -2.55 5.13 6.17
C VAL A 53 -2.54 4.36 7.49
N LYS A 54 -1.74 4.80 8.46
CA LYS A 54 -1.65 4.20 9.80
C LYS A 54 -3.03 3.98 10.43
N SER A 55 -3.89 4.99 10.41
CA SER A 55 -5.25 4.91 10.98
C SER A 55 -6.20 3.95 10.24
N GLY A 56 -5.83 3.51 9.03
CA GLY A 56 -6.62 2.58 8.21
C GLY A 56 -6.21 1.11 8.36
N ILE A 57 -5.17 0.81 9.15
CA ILE A 57 -4.75 -0.58 9.36
C ILE A 57 -5.68 -1.23 10.39
N PRO A 58 -6.20 -2.43 10.11
CA PRO A 58 -6.97 -3.17 11.08
C PRO A 58 -6.16 -3.47 12.36
N GLU A 59 -6.70 -3.10 13.50
CA GLU A 59 -6.02 -3.24 14.80
C GLU A 59 -5.61 -4.69 15.11
N TYR A 60 -6.41 -5.66 14.69
CA TYR A 60 -6.11 -7.08 14.89
C TYR A 60 -4.83 -7.55 14.16
N LEU A 61 -4.37 -6.83 13.12
CA LEU A 61 -3.09 -7.12 12.46
C LEU A 61 -1.92 -6.56 13.28
N THR A 62 -2.04 -5.33 13.78
CA THR A 62 -0.98 -4.68 14.54
C THR A 62 -0.84 -5.26 15.96
N GLN A 63 -1.85 -6.01 16.43
CA GLN A 63 -1.84 -6.72 17.73
C GLN A 63 -1.27 -8.14 17.64
N ILE A 64 -0.90 -8.65 16.45
CA ILE A 64 -0.18 -9.93 16.34
C ILE A 64 1.17 -9.77 17.06
N GLU A 65 1.45 -10.67 18.01
CA GLU A 65 2.69 -10.62 18.78
C GLU A 65 3.92 -10.73 17.84
N GLY A 66 4.85 -9.79 17.98
CA GLY A 66 6.03 -9.70 17.12
C GLY A 66 5.83 -8.85 15.84
N MET A 67 4.61 -8.47 15.45
CA MET A 67 4.35 -7.57 14.35
C MET A 67 4.89 -6.17 14.68
N ARG A 68 5.98 -5.79 14.01
CA ARG A 68 6.70 -4.58 14.38
C ARG A 68 6.70 -3.50 13.30
N TYR A 69 6.76 -3.90 12.05
CA TYR A 69 6.91 -2.96 10.94
C TYR A 69 5.68 -2.95 10.05
N VAL A 70 5.48 -1.83 9.36
CA VAL A 70 4.44 -1.69 8.34
C VAL A 70 4.88 -0.73 7.25
N ILE A 71 4.57 -1.06 6.00
CA ILE A 71 4.70 -0.17 4.85
C ILE A 71 3.34 0.46 4.59
N LEU A 72 3.29 1.78 4.55
CA LEU A 72 2.08 2.60 4.43
C LEU A 72 2.02 3.36 3.11
N SER A 73 0.81 3.71 2.69
CA SER A 73 0.54 4.64 1.58
C SER A 73 1.31 4.28 0.31
N ASN A 74 1.29 2.98 -0.08
CA ASN A 74 2.00 2.41 -1.24
C ASN A 74 3.52 2.54 -1.18
N GLY A 75 4.11 2.60 0.00
CA GLY A 75 5.56 2.72 0.17
C GLY A 75 6.04 4.13 0.53
N ALA A 76 5.11 5.07 0.74
CA ALA A 76 5.46 6.42 1.14
C ALA A 76 6.15 6.48 2.51
N SER A 77 5.85 5.54 3.40
CA SER A 77 6.54 5.43 4.70
C SER A 77 6.65 3.99 5.20
N VAL A 78 7.70 3.74 5.98
CA VAL A 78 7.87 2.53 6.79
C VAL A 78 7.85 2.94 8.25
N LEU A 79 6.92 2.39 9.01
CA LEU A 79 6.72 2.69 10.42
C LEU A 79 7.17 1.50 11.29
N ASP A 80 7.94 1.79 12.34
CA ASP A 80 8.15 0.90 13.48
C ASP A 80 6.99 1.12 14.46
N LEU A 81 6.09 0.14 14.55
CA LEU A 81 4.89 0.21 15.41
C LEU A 81 5.23 0.22 16.89
N LYS A 82 6.35 -0.41 17.28
CA LYS A 82 6.77 -0.51 18.67
C LYS A 82 7.35 0.81 19.19
N GLU A 83 8.19 1.46 18.37
CA GLU A 83 8.84 2.71 18.73
C GLU A 83 8.02 3.94 18.28
N ASP A 84 6.93 3.72 17.57
CA ASP A 84 6.11 4.76 16.89
C ASP A 84 6.99 5.72 16.06
N LYS A 85 7.91 5.14 15.29
CA LYS A 85 8.94 5.89 14.57
C LYS A 85 8.93 5.57 13.08
N VAL A 86 8.95 6.62 12.26
CA VAL A 86 9.17 6.48 10.81
C VAL A 86 10.63 6.14 10.57
N LEU A 87 10.87 4.98 9.94
CA LEU A 87 12.21 4.47 9.58
C LEU A 87 12.64 4.87 8.17
N TYR A 88 11.69 4.99 7.26
CA TYR A 88 11.87 5.39 5.88
C TYR A 88 10.69 6.25 5.42
N GLN A 89 10.96 7.23 4.57
CA GLN A 89 9.95 8.11 4.02
C GLN A 89 10.28 8.49 2.58
N ASN A 90 9.30 8.40 1.69
CA ASN A 90 9.36 8.83 0.30
C ASN A 90 8.03 9.50 -0.06
N CYS A 91 7.90 10.76 0.32
CA CYS A 91 6.68 11.56 0.23
C CYS A 91 6.85 12.72 -0.75
N ILE A 92 5.75 13.25 -1.23
CA ILE A 92 5.72 14.50 -1.98
C ILE A 92 6.01 15.65 -1.00
N PRO A 93 7.01 16.51 -1.23
CA PRO A 93 7.24 17.70 -0.40
C PRO A 93 5.99 18.58 -0.33
N TRP A 94 5.74 19.20 0.81
CA TRP A 94 4.52 19.99 1.01
C TRP A 94 4.43 21.20 0.04
N GLU A 95 5.54 21.83 -0.31
CA GLU A 95 5.58 22.89 -1.32
C GLU A 95 5.13 22.37 -2.68
N ARG A 96 5.63 21.17 -3.05
CA ARG A 96 5.25 20.53 -4.31
C ARG A 96 3.78 20.13 -4.33
N ALA A 97 3.23 19.68 -3.21
CA ALA A 97 1.81 19.38 -3.09
C ALA A 97 0.93 20.63 -3.32
N LEU A 98 1.35 21.80 -2.83
CA LEU A 98 0.65 23.06 -3.11
C LEU A 98 0.62 23.41 -4.60
N GLU A 99 1.74 23.22 -5.32
CA GLU A 99 1.79 23.39 -6.78
C GLU A 99 0.87 22.41 -7.51
N LEU A 100 0.84 21.15 -7.03
CA LEU A 100 -0.04 20.13 -7.59
C LEU A 100 -1.52 20.47 -7.42
N PHE A 101 -1.92 21.06 -6.30
CA PHE A 101 -3.32 21.47 -6.12
C PHE A 101 -3.80 22.44 -7.19
N ASP A 102 -2.93 23.32 -7.71
CA ASP A 102 -3.27 24.19 -8.86
C ASP A 102 -3.60 23.38 -10.11
N VAL A 103 -2.89 22.27 -10.33
CA VAL A 103 -3.14 21.35 -11.44
C VAL A 103 -4.42 20.54 -11.18
N LEU A 104 -4.59 20.00 -9.96
CA LEU A 104 -5.74 19.15 -9.63
C LEU A 104 -7.07 19.93 -9.73
N GLU A 105 -7.09 21.20 -9.38
CA GLU A 105 -8.27 22.06 -9.49
C GLU A 105 -8.70 22.36 -10.94
N THR A 106 -7.91 21.99 -11.93
CA THR A 106 -8.32 22.06 -13.36
C THR A 106 -9.25 20.90 -13.78
N TYR A 107 -9.41 19.89 -12.91
CA TYR A 107 -10.29 18.74 -13.14
C TYR A 107 -11.56 18.86 -12.30
N ASP A 108 -12.67 18.30 -12.81
CA ASP A 108 -13.88 18.07 -12.03
C ASP A 108 -13.68 16.79 -11.19
N THR A 109 -13.06 16.97 -10.02
CA THR A 109 -12.64 15.85 -9.15
C THR A 109 -12.80 16.21 -7.69
N PHE A 110 -13.11 15.20 -6.89
CA PHE A 110 -12.89 15.22 -5.44
C PHE A 110 -11.45 14.77 -5.18
N TYR A 111 -10.70 15.47 -4.33
CA TYR A 111 -9.39 14.98 -3.88
C TYR A 111 -9.22 15.15 -2.37
N ASP A 112 -8.48 14.21 -1.81
CA ASP A 112 -8.00 14.22 -0.43
C ASP A 112 -6.51 13.90 -0.37
N ILE A 113 -5.85 14.18 0.75
CA ILE A 113 -4.45 13.83 0.96
C ILE A 113 -4.26 12.90 2.14
N TYR A 114 -3.18 12.13 2.10
CA TYR A 114 -2.63 11.42 3.24
C TYR A 114 -1.37 12.12 3.70
N ALA A 115 -1.37 12.52 4.96
CA ALA A 115 -0.25 13.18 5.61
C ALA A 115 -0.31 12.95 7.13
N LEU A 116 0.84 12.87 7.78
CA LEU A 116 0.94 12.64 9.23
C LEU A 116 0.21 11.36 9.70
N GLY A 117 0.20 10.33 8.84
CA GLY A 117 -0.44 9.04 9.14
C GLY A 117 -1.98 9.06 9.13
N ALA A 118 -2.61 10.11 8.61
CA ALA A 118 -4.06 10.29 8.54
C ALA A 118 -4.51 10.83 7.17
N GLY A 119 -5.78 10.65 6.86
CA GLY A 119 -6.41 11.27 5.69
C GLY A 119 -7.00 12.64 6.03
N TRP A 120 -6.88 13.61 5.11
CA TRP A 120 -7.35 14.99 5.25
C TRP A 120 -8.16 15.40 4.03
N CYS A 121 -9.35 15.93 4.25
CA CYS A 121 -10.31 16.29 3.21
C CYS A 121 -10.97 17.65 3.49
N GLU A 122 -11.07 18.48 2.47
CA GLU A 122 -11.83 19.72 2.60
C GLU A 122 -13.34 19.48 2.78
N VAL A 123 -13.96 20.29 3.63
CA VAL A 123 -15.40 20.20 3.91
C VAL A 123 -16.23 20.29 2.62
N ARG A 124 -15.84 21.13 1.65
CA ARG A 124 -16.54 21.25 0.35
C ARG A 124 -16.64 19.95 -0.41
N PHE A 125 -15.63 19.09 -0.32
CA PHE A 125 -15.62 17.76 -0.93
C PHE A 125 -16.31 16.72 -0.05
N TYR A 126 -16.00 16.74 1.25
CA TYR A 126 -16.54 15.79 2.22
C TYR A 126 -18.07 15.82 2.26
N ASP A 127 -18.67 17.01 2.21
CA ASP A 127 -20.14 17.18 2.27
C ASP A 127 -20.82 16.81 0.94
N ASN A 128 -20.08 16.69 -0.17
CA ASN A 128 -20.58 16.41 -1.52
C ASN A 128 -19.95 15.16 -2.16
N VAL A 129 -19.41 14.25 -1.36
CA VAL A 129 -18.66 13.07 -1.83
C VAL A 129 -19.45 12.18 -2.80
N GLU A 130 -20.77 12.10 -2.64
CA GLU A 130 -21.68 11.34 -3.50
C GLU A 130 -21.74 11.84 -4.95
N ASN A 131 -21.35 13.09 -5.21
CA ASN A 131 -21.36 13.66 -6.56
C ASN A 131 -20.22 13.17 -7.46
N TYR A 132 -19.23 12.45 -6.88
CA TYR A 132 -18.03 12.03 -7.58
C TYR A 132 -18.01 10.54 -7.94
N GLY A 133 -19.18 9.91 -8.04
CA GLY A 133 -19.32 8.52 -8.47
C GLY A 133 -18.70 7.49 -7.50
N ILE A 134 -18.51 7.89 -6.26
CA ILE A 134 -17.90 7.05 -5.22
C ILE A 134 -18.93 6.02 -4.75
N GLU A 135 -18.55 4.74 -4.75
CA GLU A 135 -19.43 3.67 -4.25
C GLU A 135 -19.71 3.84 -2.75
N LYS A 136 -20.90 3.46 -2.31
CA LYS A 136 -21.37 3.67 -0.92
C LYS A 136 -20.43 3.14 0.16
N HIS A 137 -19.72 2.04 -0.10
CA HIS A 137 -18.76 1.50 0.86
C HIS A 137 -17.49 2.36 0.95
N ILE A 138 -17.05 2.95 -0.16
CA ILE A 138 -15.92 3.90 -0.20
C ILE A 138 -16.35 5.25 0.37
N GLU A 139 -17.57 5.73 0.06
CA GLU A 139 -18.13 6.93 0.72
C GLU A 139 -18.09 6.78 2.23
N LYS A 140 -18.57 5.64 2.76
CA LYS A 140 -18.50 5.36 4.20
C LYS A 140 -17.07 5.39 4.72
N LEU A 141 -16.12 4.80 3.99
CA LEU A 141 -14.70 4.81 4.34
C LEU A 141 -14.15 6.25 4.40
N VAL A 142 -14.41 7.07 3.38
CA VAL A 142 -14.00 8.50 3.36
C VAL A 142 -14.58 9.22 4.57
N ARG A 143 -15.88 9.09 4.81
CA ARG A 143 -16.56 9.77 5.92
C ARG A 143 -16.09 9.34 7.32
N THR A 144 -15.58 8.12 7.46
CA THR A 144 -15.12 7.60 8.77
C THR A 144 -13.63 7.73 9.01
N SER A 145 -12.82 7.91 7.96
CA SER A 145 -11.36 7.88 8.05
C SER A 145 -10.67 9.19 7.67
N ARG A 146 -11.42 10.23 7.24
CA ARG A 146 -10.84 11.53 6.89
C ARG A 146 -11.11 12.56 7.97
N ASN A 147 -10.06 13.30 8.33
CA ASN A 147 -10.18 14.52 9.10
C ASN A 147 -10.72 15.63 8.18
N ARG A 148 -11.68 16.39 8.68
CA ARG A 148 -12.31 17.48 7.95
C ARG A 148 -11.55 18.77 8.21
N ILE A 149 -11.27 19.53 7.17
CA ILE A 149 -10.60 20.82 7.22
C ILE A 149 -11.31 21.80 6.29
N ASP A 150 -11.23 23.08 6.60
CA ASP A 150 -11.90 24.12 5.80
C ASP A 150 -11.11 24.43 4.53
N ASP A 151 -9.78 24.51 4.63
CA ASP A 151 -8.86 24.86 3.55
C ASP A 151 -7.60 24.00 3.63
N LEU A 152 -7.40 23.14 2.62
CA LEU A 152 -6.26 22.22 2.55
C LEU A 152 -4.94 22.98 2.33
N ARG A 153 -4.96 24.08 1.59
CA ARG A 153 -3.77 24.87 1.30
C ARG A 153 -3.26 25.60 2.56
N GLU A 154 -4.17 26.19 3.33
CA GLU A 154 -3.81 26.82 4.60
C GLU A 154 -3.28 25.78 5.59
N TRP A 155 -3.97 24.65 5.71
CA TRP A 155 -3.52 23.55 6.54
C TRP A 155 -2.11 23.07 6.17
N MET A 156 -1.81 22.93 4.85
CA MET A 156 -0.49 22.54 4.36
C MET A 156 0.59 23.56 4.70
N LYS A 157 0.31 24.86 4.57
CA LYS A 157 1.26 25.94 4.93
C LYS A 157 1.58 25.98 6.42
N GLU A 158 0.57 25.72 7.26
CA GLU A 158 0.70 25.70 8.71
C GLU A 158 1.50 24.48 9.20
N ASN A 159 1.17 23.31 8.68
CA ASN A 159 1.75 22.04 9.15
C ASN A 159 3.05 21.65 8.44
N LYS A 160 3.29 22.13 7.21
CA LYS A 160 4.45 21.80 6.37
C LYS A 160 4.70 20.29 6.30
N ALA A 161 3.60 19.53 6.31
CA ALA A 161 3.65 18.09 6.36
C ALA A 161 3.94 17.49 4.97
N PRO A 162 4.88 16.56 4.83
CA PRO A 162 5.07 15.82 3.59
C PRO A 162 3.81 15.00 3.29
N VAL A 163 3.43 14.92 2.01
CA VAL A 163 2.23 14.24 1.55
C VAL A 163 2.58 12.82 1.13
N GLU A 164 2.04 11.85 1.83
CA GLU A 164 2.25 10.43 1.56
C GLU A 164 1.57 10.01 0.25
N LYS A 165 0.36 10.51 0.02
CA LYS A 165 -0.46 10.20 -1.16
C LYS A 165 -1.54 11.28 -1.36
N ILE A 166 -1.87 11.57 -2.61
CA ILE A 166 -3.08 12.31 -2.98
C ILE A 166 -4.02 11.32 -3.66
N ASN A 167 -5.28 11.25 -3.22
CA ASN A 167 -6.32 10.50 -3.92
C ASN A 167 -7.20 11.47 -4.68
N MET A 168 -7.60 11.07 -5.89
CA MET A 168 -8.58 11.78 -6.71
C MET A 168 -9.71 10.82 -7.07
N PHE A 169 -10.95 11.29 -7.02
CA PHE A 169 -12.13 10.52 -7.44
C PHE A 169 -12.91 11.29 -8.50
N PHE A 170 -13.41 10.58 -9.47
CA PHE A 170 -14.03 11.15 -10.66
C PHE A 170 -15.45 10.61 -10.87
N ALA A 171 -16.39 11.51 -11.13
CA ALA A 171 -17.74 11.14 -11.55
C ALA A 171 -17.77 10.57 -12.98
N LYS A 172 -16.83 10.99 -13.83
CA LYS A 172 -16.76 10.63 -15.24
C LYS A 172 -15.44 9.94 -15.59
N GLU A 173 -15.54 8.80 -16.24
CA GLU A 173 -14.39 8.04 -16.71
C GLU A 173 -13.48 8.82 -17.67
N GLU A 174 -14.06 9.67 -18.52
CA GLU A 174 -13.32 10.49 -19.48
C GLU A 174 -12.38 11.48 -18.77
N ASP A 175 -12.84 12.11 -17.68
CA ASP A 175 -12.06 13.04 -16.87
C ASP A 175 -10.94 12.30 -16.13
N ARG A 176 -11.21 11.11 -15.60
CA ARG A 176 -10.22 10.25 -14.97
C ARG A 176 -9.11 9.86 -15.97
N GLN A 177 -9.47 9.40 -17.15
CA GLN A 177 -8.51 9.03 -18.20
C GLN A 177 -7.68 10.23 -18.68
N ARG A 178 -8.29 11.41 -18.78
CA ARG A 178 -7.57 12.65 -19.11
C ARG A 178 -6.54 12.95 -18.02
N ALA A 179 -6.95 12.97 -16.75
CA ALA A 179 -6.07 13.23 -15.62
C ALA A 179 -4.93 12.20 -15.54
N PHE A 180 -5.22 10.91 -15.73
CA PHE A 180 -4.21 9.85 -15.74
C PHE A 180 -3.12 10.10 -16.79
N ARG A 181 -3.52 10.46 -18.02
CA ARG A 181 -2.56 10.74 -19.12
C ARG A 181 -1.76 12.02 -18.92
N GLU A 182 -2.36 13.05 -18.32
CA GLU A 182 -1.70 14.36 -18.13
C GLU A 182 -0.78 14.33 -16.91
N LEU A 183 -1.25 13.84 -15.78
CA LEU A 183 -0.47 13.70 -14.53
C LEU A 183 0.65 12.67 -14.68
N GLY A 184 0.42 11.58 -15.42
CA GLY A 184 1.44 10.55 -15.69
C GLY A 184 2.62 11.03 -16.56
N LYS A 185 2.57 12.26 -17.11
CA LYS A 185 3.71 12.89 -17.78
C LYS A 185 4.60 13.72 -16.86
N ILE A 186 4.18 13.90 -15.62
CA ILE A 186 4.92 14.67 -14.62
C ILE A 186 5.97 13.73 -14.03
N GLU A 187 7.26 13.99 -14.30
CA GLU A 187 8.37 13.06 -14.03
C GLU A 187 8.58 12.73 -12.55
N ASP A 188 8.21 13.64 -11.66
CA ASP A 188 8.37 13.46 -10.21
C ASP A 188 7.16 12.80 -9.52
N LEU A 189 6.19 12.28 -10.30
CA LEU A 189 4.99 11.63 -9.80
C LEU A 189 4.84 10.19 -10.31
N ALA A 190 4.32 9.33 -9.43
CA ALA A 190 3.75 8.03 -9.77
C ALA A 190 2.22 8.14 -9.68
N VAL A 191 1.52 7.82 -10.78
CA VAL A 191 0.06 7.85 -10.84
C VAL A 191 -0.46 6.44 -11.04
N THR A 192 -1.22 5.94 -10.08
CA THR A 192 -1.80 4.59 -10.08
C THR A 192 -3.33 4.65 -9.92
N CYS A 193 -3.99 3.51 -10.06
CA CYS A 193 -5.42 3.33 -9.84
C CYS A 193 -5.62 2.09 -8.98
N SER A 194 -6.40 2.19 -7.91
CA SER A 194 -6.75 1.07 -7.04
C SER A 194 -8.25 0.75 -7.05
N LEU A 195 -9.06 1.70 -7.52
CA LEU A 195 -10.51 1.58 -7.66
C LEU A 195 -10.90 2.02 -9.07
N GLY A 196 -12.06 1.57 -9.53
CA GLY A 196 -12.50 1.84 -10.90
C GLY A 196 -12.61 3.31 -11.29
N ASN A 197 -12.81 4.20 -10.33
CA ASN A 197 -13.05 5.63 -10.55
C ASN A 197 -12.06 6.57 -9.84
N ASN A 198 -10.93 6.05 -9.32
CA ASN A 198 -9.93 6.87 -8.63
C ASN A 198 -8.60 6.98 -9.38
N LEU A 199 -7.78 7.92 -8.95
CA LEU A 199 -6.34 7.96 -9.16
C LEU A 199 -5.65 8.16 -7.82
N GLU A 200 -4.49 7.55 -7.67
CA GLU A 200 -3.59 7.74 -6.53
C GLU A 200 -2.28 8.33 -7.03
N ILE A 201 -1.84 9.42 -6.41
CA ILE A 201 -0.63 10.14 -6.77
C ILE A 201 0.35 10.03 -5.61
N ASN A 202 1.51 9.47 -5.88
CA ASN A 202 2.65 9.37 -4.96
C ASN A 202 3.88 10.05 -5.61
N GLY A 203 4.97 10.19 -4.89
CA GLY A 203 6.26 10.56 -5.49
C GLY A 203 6.72 9.49 -6.50
N ALA A 204 7.46 9.88 -7.53
CA ALA A 204 7.81 9.01 -8.68
C ALA A 204 8.48 7.68 -8.30
N THR A 205 9.30 7.67 -7.26
CA THR A 205 10.00 6.47 -6.79
C THR A 205 9.29 5.78 -5.62
N CYS A 206 8.09 6.27 -5.24
CA CYS A 206 7.32 5.73 -4.14
C CYS A 206 6.61 4.46 -4.61
N ASN A 207 7.06 3.31 -4.12
CA ASN A 207 6.41 2.01 -4.32
C ASN A 207 6.72 1.08 -3.14
N LYS A 208 5.90 0.04 -2.96
CA LYS A 208 6.04 -0.93 -1.86
C LYS A 208 7.37 -1.69 -1.91
N GLY A 209 7.90 -1.94 -3.11
CA GLY A 209 9.16 -2.66 -3.31
C GLY A 209 10.36 -1.87 -2.79
N ASP A 210 10.47 -0.59 -3.17
CA ASP A 210 11.54 0.28 -2.69
C ASP A 210 11.50 0.45 -1.16
N ALA A 211 10.31 0.65 -0.60
CA ALA A 211 10.13 0.74 0.85
C ALA A 211 10.56 -0.55 1.57
N MET A 212 10.19 -1.72 1.04
CA MET A 212 10.56 -3.03 1.58
C MET A 212 12.08 -3.26 1.51
N LEU A 213 12.72 -2.94 0.39
CA LEU A 213 14.18 -3.07 0.24
C LEU A 213 14.93 -2.11 1.17
N ASN A 214 14.44 -0.90 1.39
CA ASN A 214 15.03 0.02 2.34
C ASN A 214 14.88 -0.48 3.79
N LEU A 215 13.75 -1.07 4.14
CA LEU A 215 13.62 -1.74 5.44
C LEU A 215 14.59 -2.93 5.54
N GLY A 216 14.74 -3.75 4.51
CA GLY A 216 15.72 -4.83 4.46
C GLY A 216 17.14 -4.34 4.76
N LYS A 217 17.55 -3.23 4.13
CA LYS A 217 18.86 -2.59 4.41
C LYS A 217 19.00 -2.11 5.86
N ILE A 218 17.94 -1.51 6.43
CA ILE A 218 17.93 -1.05 7.82
C ILE A 218 18.08 -2.22 8.80
N LEU A 219 17.51 -3.39 8.46
CA LEU A 219 17.53 -4.61 9.28
C LEU A 219 18.71 -5.54 8.96
N ASP A 220 19.60 -5.18 8.04
CA ASP A 220 20.70 -6.03 7.54
C ASP A 220 20.20 -7.38 7.01
N ILE A 221 19.11 -7.33 6.23
CA ILE A 221 18.51 -8.48 5.55
C ILE A 221 18.76 -8.35 4.05
N PRO A 222 19.49 -9.28 3.42
CA PRO A 222 19.76 -9.23 1.98
C PRO A 222 18.51 -9.53 1.17
N ILE A 223 18.48 -9.06 -0.08
CA ILE A 223 17.31 -9.17 -0.98
C ILE A 223 16.89 -10.63 -1.16
N GLU A 224 17.85 -11.53 -1.28
CA GLU A 224 17.63 -12.96 -1.48
C GLU A 224 16.86 -13.64 -0.31
N SER A 225 16.85 -12.97 0.86
CA SER A 225 16.11 -13.40 2.06
C SER A 225 14.79 -12.64 2.26
N ILE A 226 14.31 -11.91 1.24
CA ILE A 226 13.05 -11.17 1.27
C ILE A 226 12.02 -11.92 0.41
N MET A 227 10.88 -12.22 0.98
CA MET A 227 9.69 -12.72 0.29
C MET A 227 8.63 -11.62 0.21
N ALA A 228 7.89 -11.56 -0.89
CA ALA A 228 6.79 -10.61 -1.06
C ALA A 228 5.58 -11.29 -1.67
N CYS A 229 4.37 -11.00 -1.15
CA CYS A 229 3.09 -11.47 -1.69
C CYS A 229 2.20 -10.28 -2.05
N GLY A 230 1.59 -10.33 -3.23
CA GLY A 230 0.69 -9.30 -3.73
C GLY A 230 -0.28 -9.79 -4.80
N ASP A 231 -1.27 -8.95 -5.15
CA ASP A 231 -2.28 -9.26 -6.17
C ASP A 231 -2.51 -8.13 -7.18
N GLY A 232 -2.15 -6.88 -6.87
CA GLY A 232 -2.44 -5.71 -7.68
C GLY A 232 -1.21 -5.04 -8.32
N ASN A 233 -1.49 -4.05 -9.16
CA ASN A 233 -0.44 -3.26 -9.83
C ASN A 233 0.49 -2.52 -8.86
N ASN A 234 -0.02 -2.09 -7.70
CA ASN A 234 0.79 -1.43 -6.67
C ASN A 234 1.75 -2.39 -5.94
N ASP A 235 1.63 -3.71 -6.19
CA ASP A 235 2.53 -4.74 -5.67
C ASP A 235 3.62 -5.14 -6.67
N PHE A 236 3.51 -4.69 -7.92
CA PHE A 236 4.36 -5.13 -9.02
C PHE A 236 5.86 -5.03 -8.68
N GLU A 237 6.29 -3.86 -8.23
CA GLU A 237 7.69 -3.66 -7.87
C GLU A 237 8.09 -4.48 -6.64
N MET A 238 7.20 -4.63 -5.65
CA MET A 238 7.47 -5.43 -4.46
C MET A 238 7.69 -6.89 -4.79
N VAL A 239 6.81 -7.49 -5.60
CA VAL A 239 6.91 -8.89 -6.03
C VAL A 239 8.11 -9.10 -6.96
N LYS A 240 8.34 -8.20 -7.92
CA LYS A 240 9.45 -8.29 -8.88
C LYS A 240 10.83 -8.16 -8.24
N MET A 241 10.97 -7.32 -7.21
CA MET A 241 12.26 -6.99 -6.60
C MET A 241 12.64 -7.92 -5.45
N ALA A 242 11.70 -8.67 -4.89
CA ALA A 242 11.96 -9.62 -3.81
C ALA A 242 12.82 -10.80 -4.27
N GLY A 243 13.55 -11.42 -3.35
CA GLY A 243 14.25 -12.69 -3.60
C GLY A 243 13.30 -13.86 -3.84
N VAL A 244 12.06 -13.77 -3.31
CA VAL A 244 10.95 -14.68 -3.58
C VAL A 244 9.70 -13.83 -3.82
N GLY A 245 9.36 -13.63 -5.07
CA GLY A 245 8.15 -12.91 -5.47
C GLY A 245 6.97 -13.87 -5.65
N VAL A 246 5.86 -13.60 -4.95
CA VAL A 246 4.65 -14.42 -4.97
C VAL A 246 3.46 -13.60 -5.46
N ALA A 247 2.81 -14.03 -6.51
CA ALA A 247 1.54 -13.49 -6.97
C ALA A 247 0.37 -14.34 -6.50
N MET A 248 -0.70 -13.70 -6.05
CA MET A 248 -1.95 -14.38 -5.73
C MET A 248 -2.63 -14.89 -7.01
N LYS A 249 -3.33 -16.03 -6.95
CA LYS A 249 -4.08 -16.59 -8.08
C LYS A 249 -5.20 -15.64 -8.58
N ASN A 250 -5.81 -14.89 -7.67
CA ASN A 250 -6.79 -13.84 -7.98
C ASN A 250 -6.15 -12.53 -8.47
N GLY A 251 -4.81 -12.43 -8.46
CA GLY A 251 -4.09 -11.23 -8.85
C GLY A 251 -4.06 -10.98 -10.36
N GLU A 252 -3.52 -9.82 -10.73
CA GLU A 252 -3.39 -9.39 -12.12
C GLU A 252 -2.40 -10.27 -12.90
N GLU A 253 -2.66 -10.49 -14.19
CA GLU A 253 -1.81 -11.33 -15.05
C GLU A 253 -0.38 -10.75 -15.15
N SER A 254 -0.24 -9.43 -15.27
CA SER A 254 1.05 -8.76 -15.31
C SER A 254 1.92 -9.03 -14.07
N LEU A 255 1.29 -9.18 -12.91
CA LEU A 255 1.99 -9.53 -11.67
C LEU A 255 2.43 -11.00 -11.67
N LYS A 256 1.58 -11.90 -12.18
CA LYS A 256 1.89 -13.35 -12.29
C LYS A 256 3.06 -13.61 -13.24
N GLU A 257 3.21 -12.78 -14.28
CA GLU A 257 4.31 -12.90 -15.25
C GLU A 257 5.70 -12.60 -14.64
N VAL A 258 5.76 -11.78 -13.59
CA VAL A 258 7.03 -11.41 -12.95
C VAL A 258 7.29 -12.15 -11.64
N ALA A 259 6.31 -12.86 -11.10
CA ALA A 259 6.42 -13.61 -9.87
C ALA A 259 7.20 -14.92 -10.05
N ASP A 260 7.97 -15.32 -9.03
CA ASP A 260 8.63 -16.63 -8.97
C ASP A 260 7.63 -17.76 -8.71
N PHE A 261 6.52 -17.45 -8.06
CA PHE A 261 5.49 -18.41 -7.68
C PHE A 261 4.10 -17.80 -7.72
N VAL A 262 3.14 -18.54 -8.30
CA VAL A 262 1.71 -18.18 -8.22
C VAL A 262 1.06 -19.09 -7.19
N THR A 263 0.60 -18.50 -6.10
CA THR A 263 -0.06 -19.20 -5.00
C THR A 263 -1.57 -19.35 -5.22
N LYS A 264 -2.32 -19.75 -4.19
CA LYS A 264 -3.79 -19.84 -4.22
C LYS A 264 -4.43 -18.43 -4.17
N THR A 265 -5.76 -18.36 -4.20
CA THR A 265 -6.47 -17.10 -3.99
C THR A 265 -6.39 -16.68 -2.51
N ASN A 266 -6.69 -15.42 -2.24
CA ASN A 266 -6.80 -14.89 -0.87
C ASN A 266 -7.90 -15.61 -0.06
N ASP A 267 -9.00 -16.02 -0.70
CA ASP A 267 -10.08 -16.79 -0.06
C ASP A 267 -9.71 -18.27 0.17
N GLU A 268 -8.66 -18.77 -0.49
CA GLU A 268 -8.09 -20.11 -0.33
C GLU A 268 -6.80 -20.10 0.52
N GLU A 269 -6.57 -19.04 1.30
CA GLU A 269 -5.41 -18.88 2.20
C GLU A 269 -4.06 -18.94 1.47
N GLY A 270 -3.99 -18.29 0.30
CA GLY A 270 -2.83 -18.33 -0.58
C GLY A 270 -1.55 -17.80 0.06
N VAL A 271 -1.63 -16.84 0.99
CA VAL A 271 -0.48 -16.33 1.75
C VAL A 271 0.08 -17.42 2.68
N ALA A 272 -0.77 -18.06 3.47
CA ALA A 272 -0.35 -19.15 4.35
C ALA A 272 0.29 -20.28 3.56
N TYR A 273 -0.36 -20.69 2.45
CA TYR A 273 0.17 -21.73 1.57
C TYR A 273 1.55 -21.39 0.99
N ALA A 274 1.77 -20.13 0.58
CA ALA A 274 3.07 -19.71 0.04
C ALA A 274 4.14 -19.67 1.15
N ILE A 275 3.82 -19.18 2.33
CA ILE A 275 4.74 -19.15 3.46
C ILE A 275 5.15 -20.59 3.86
N GLU A 276 4.21 -21.50 4.01
CA GLU A 276 4.49 -22.90 4.32
C GLU A 276 5.31 -23.61 3.23
N HIS A 277 5.19 -23.16 1.96
CA HIS A 277 5.98 -23.69 0.86
C HIS A 277 7.45 -23.24 0.91
N PHE A 278 7.72 -21.99 1.30
CA PHE A 278 9.07 -21.41 1.27
C PHE A 278 9.74 -21.34 2.64
N CYS A 279 8.99 -21.38 3.72
CA CYS A 279 9.47 -21.31 5.09
C CYS A 279 9.15 -22.61 5.82
N ASN A 280 10.05 -23.09 6.68
CA ASN A 280 9.84 -24.27 7.49
C ASN A 280 9.08 -23.91 8.78
N VAL A 281 7.82 -23.47 8.69
CA VAL A 281 7.00 -23.00 9.82
C VAL A 281 5.70 -23.76 9.98
#